data_7aabc770622af675bc4c489d1bcf6fdb
#
_entry.id   7aabc770622af675bc4c489d1bcf6fdb
#
_cell.length_a   1.000
_cell.length_b   1.000
_cell.length_c   1.000
_cell.angle_alpha   90.00
_cell.angle_beta   90.00
_cell.angle_gamma   90.00
#
_symmetry.space_group_name_H-M   'P 1'
#
loop_
_entity.id
_entity.type
_entity.pdbx_description
1 polymer ?
#
loop_
_entity_poly.entity_id
_entity_poly.type
_entity_poly.pdbx_seq_one_letter_code
_entity_poly.pdbx_strand_id
1 'polypeptide(L)'
;MLHMDAKKLGALRTDLERELKENILPFWMTLAPDKEHGGFAGYISHQNHVDLKANKGIVMHARILWTFSAAYLVYHDPAYLETAARAYEYITGHFTDRESGGVYWELNYRGAPVTMRKQVYALAFTIYAMTEYWHACGEKEALASAVRLFGEIEEHALDRERNGYIEALSREWEPVEDVRLSVKDANERKTMNTHLHILEAYTSLFRVHRDPRLREALDNIIRLFTERFIDRETWHLRLFFDDDWNLRSDFISFGHDIECSWLLDEAAGVLGNRELEEECGRIAVQMARVNFRGLDHEHGLIYEFFPGENRADTDRHWWPQAEAMVGYFNAVSYTHLRAHETVLDLV
;
A
#
# COMPACT_ATOMS: atom_id res chain seq x y z
N MET A 1 -28.67 14.50 0.08
CA MET A 1 -28.64 13.17 -0.55
C MET A 1 -28.07 13.34 -1.96
N LEU A 2 -26.77 13.14 -2.16
CA LEU A 2 -26.15 13.20 -3.49
C LEU A 2 -26.53 11.91 -4.22
N HIS A 3 -27.59 11.95 -5.03
CA HIS A 3 -27.80 10.95 -6.04
C HIS A 3 -26.65 11.04 -7.04
N MET A 4 -25.69 10.09 -6.96
CA MET A 4 -24.73 9.97 -8.04
C MET A 4 -25.49 9.62 -9.33
N ASP A 5 -25.47 10.55 -10.29
CA ASP A 5 -26.08 10.35 -11.58
C ASP A 5 -25.33 9.23 -12.32
N ALA A 6 -26.02 8.14 -12.63
CA ALA A 6 -25.44 6.98 -13.33
C ALA A 6 -24.73 7.38 -14.65
N LYS A 7 -25.19 8.45 -15.30
CA LYS A 7 -24.55 9.00 -16.50
C LYS A 7 -23.18 9.63 -16.18
N LYS A 8 -23.08 10.36 -15.08
CA LYS A 8 -21.79 10.96 -14.63
C LYS A 8 -20.79 9.88 -14.21
N LEU A 9 -21.25 8.84 -13.51
CA LEU A 9 -20.42 7.68 -13.17
C LEU A 9 -19.92 6.95 -14.41
N GLY A 10 -20.80 6.74 -15.41
CA GLY A 10 -20.41 6.12 -16.66
C GLY A 10 -19.38 6.95 -17.44
N ALA A 11 -19.51 8.27 -17.44
CA ALA A 11 -18.53 9.17 -18.06
C ALA A 11 -17.19 9.14 -17.33
N LEU A 12 -17.21 9.24 -15.99
CA LEU A 12 -15.98 9.14 -15.17
C LEU A 12 -15.25 7.82 -15.40
N ARG A 13 -15.97 6.70 -15.41
CA ARG A 13 -15.40 5.38 -15.71
C ARG A 13 -14.70 5.38 -17.07
N THR A 14 -15.35 5.90 -18.10
CA THR A 14 -14.80 5.97 -19.46
C THR A 14 -13.52 6.80 -19.51
N ASP A 15 -13.49 7.94 -18.81
CA ASP A 15 -12.32 8.82 -18.75
C ASP A 15 -11.17 8.16 -18.01
N LEU A 16 -11.41 7.50 -16.88
CA LEU A 16 -10.41 6.75 -16.12
C LEU A 16 -9.86 5.56 -16.92
N GLU A 17 -10.73 4.80 -17.60
CA GLU A 17 -10.28 3.68 -18.44
C GLU A 17 -9.43 4.16 -19.61
N ARG A 18 -9.78 5.29 -20.23
CA ARG A 18 -8.98 5.89 -21.31
C ARG A 18 -7.60 6.29 -20.80
N GLU A 19 -7.52 7.04 -19.71
CA GLU A 19 -6.26 7.48 -19.11
C GLU A 19 -5.36 6.30 -18.77
N LEU A 20 -5.94 5.26 -18.16
CA LEU A 20 -5.22 4.05 -17.80
C LEU A 20 -4.66 3.32 -19.02
N LYS A 21 -5.50 3.08 -20.06
CA LYS A 21 -5.15 2.27 -21.22
C LYS A 21 -4.33 2.99 -22.28
N GLU A 22 -4.52 4.31 -22.44
CA GLU A 22 -3.88 5.07 -23.51
C GLU A 22 -2.63 5.83 -23.03
N ASN A 23 -2.49 6.07 -21.70
CA ASN A 23 -1.37 6.82 -21.14
C ASN A 23 -0.59 6.02 -20.09
N ILE A 24 -1.19 5.65 -18.96
CA ILE A 24 -0.44 5.11 -17.81
C ILE A 24 0.19 3.75 -18.12
N LEU A 25 -0.60 2.75 -18.53
CA LEU A 25 -0.08 1.40 -18.80
C LEU A 25 0.92 1.39 -19.97
N PRO A 26 0.65 2.04 -21.11
CA PRO A 26 1.63 2.10 -22.22
C PRO A 26 2.96 2.74 -21.82
N PHE A 27 2.98 3.77 -20.97
CA PHE A 27 4.21 4.37 -20.46
C PHE A 27 5.11 3.33 -19.81
N TRP A 28 4.57 2.54 -18.87
CA TRP A 28 5.32 1.52 -18.13
C TRP A 28 5.69 0.31 -19.00
N MET A 29 4.92 0.00 -20.04
CA MET A 29 5.21 -1.10 -20.96
C MET A 29 6.26 -0.76 -22.01
N THR A 30 6.39 0.51 -22.38
CA THR A 30 7.22 0.91 -23.53
C THR A 30 8.48 1.64 -23.15
N LEU A 31 8.40 2.55 -22.17
CA LEU A 31 9.49 3.43 -21.78
C LEU A 31 10.31 2.87 -20.60
N ALA A 32 9.65 2.27 -19.62
CA ALA A 32 10.29 1.83 -18.40
C ALA A 32 11.12 0.51 -18.49
N PRO A 33 10.85 -0.46 -19.41
CA PRO A 33 11.61 -1.71 -19.43
C PRO A 33 13.08 -1.50 -19.79
N ASP A 34 13.98 -2.02 -18.93
CA ASP A 34 15.41 -2.09 -19.24
C ASP A 34 15.69 -3.35 -20.08
N LYS A 35 15.94 -3.14 -21.38
CA LYS A 35 16.16 -4.22 -22.34
C LYS A 35 17.59 -4.76 -22.30
N GLU A 36 18.53 -4.04 -21.67
CA GLU A 36 19.93 -4.42 -21.62
C GLU A 36 20.24 -5.26 -20.36
N HIS A 37 19.68 -4.86 -19.20
CA HIS A 37 20.01 -5.46 -17.90
C HIS A 37 18.81 -6.12 -17.20
N GLY A 38 17.65 -6.19 -17.88
CA GLY A 38 16.44 -6.78 -17.35
C GLY A 38 15.67 -5.90 -16.35
N GLY A 39 14.48 -6.33 -15.96
CA GLY A 39 13.60 -5.55 -15.10
C GLY A 39 13.20 -4.21 -15.73
N PHE A 40 13.21 -3.15 -14.91
CA PHE A 40 12.80 -1.80 -15.31
C PHE A 40 13.86 -0.79 -14.93
N ALA A 41 13.94 0.33 -15.66
CA ALA A 41 14.87 1.42 -15.39
C ALA A 41 14.63 2.02 -13.98
N GLY A 42 15.71 2.29 -13.27
CA GLY A 42 15.61 2.81 -11.90
C GLY A 42 15.18 4.28 -11.81
N TYR A 43 15.33 5.03 -12.90
CA TYR A 43 14.95 6.44 -12.96
C TYR A 43 14.48 6.87 -14.34
N ILE A 44 13.37 7.60 -14.37
CA ILE A 44 12.85 8.27 -15.56
C ILE A 44 12.50 9.70 -15.15
N SER A 45 13.06 10.69 -15.85
CA SER A 45 12.78 12.09 -15.54
C SER A 45 11.38 12.51 -16.01
N HIS A 46 10.90 13.66 -15.52
CA HIS A 46 9.63 14.24 -15.95
C HIS A 46 9.60 14.67 -17.44
N GLN A 47 10.77 14.73 -18.11
CA GLN A 47 10.86 14.86 -19.58
C GLN A 47 10.97 13.52 -20.29
N ASN A 48 10.66 12.40 -19.62
CA ASN A 48 10.77 11.04 -20.17
C ASN A 48 12.21 10.63 -20.57
N HIS A 49 13.23 11.25 -19.95
CA HIS A 49 14.60 10.79 -20.12
C HIS A 49 14.86 9.60 -19.19
N VAL A 50 15.21 8.46 -19.79
CA VAL A 50 15.47 7.20 -19.06
C VAL A 50 16.95 7.12 -18.69
N ASP A 51 17.28 6.97 -17.41
CA ASP A 51 18.62 6.65 -16.95
C ASP A 51 18.74 5.14 -16.69
N LEU A 52 19.32 4.43 -17.63
CA LEU A 52 19.56 2.98 -17.53
C LEU A 52 20.69 2.62 -16.55
N LYS A 53 21.42 3.60 -16.00
CA LYS A 53 22.48 3.38 -15.00
C LYS A 53 22.03 3.72 -13.57
N ALA A 54 20.80 4.21 -13.41
CA ALA A 54 20.24 4.42 -12.09
C ALA A 54 20.01 3.10 -11.34
N ASN A 55 20.15 3.12 -10.02
CA ASN A 55 19.84 1.98 -9.17
C ASN A 55 18.36 1.62 -9.24
N LYS A 56 18.06 0.35 -9.07
CA LYS A 56 16.71 -0.23 -9.19
C LYS A 56 16.15 -0.54 -7.80
N GLY A 57 14.96 -0.02 -7.48
CA GLY A 57 14.28 -0.26 -6.21
C GLY A 57 13.31 -1.43 -6.28
N ILE A 58 13.23 -2.23 -5.22
CA ILE A 58 12.28 -3.36 -5.10
C ILE A 58 10.84 -2.88 -5.09
N VAL A 59 10.51 -1.79 -4.40
CA VAL A 59 9.13 -1.29 -4.28
C VAL A 59 8.55 -0.91 -5.65
N MET A 60 9.34 -0.28 -6.52
CA MET A 60 8.90 0.01 -7.90
C MET A 60 8.59 -1.28 -8.67
N HIS A 61 9.47 -2.30 -8.59
CA HIS A 61 9.26 -3.57 -9.27
C HIS A 61 8.04 -4.32 -8.73
N ALA A 62 7.82 -4.30 -7.41
CA ALA A 62 6.64 -4.88 -6.78
C ALA A 62 5.34 -4.16 -7.22
N ARG A 63 5.34 -2.83 -7.24
CA ARG A 63 4.19 -2.05 -7.74
C ARG A 63 3.89 -2.31 -9.22
N ILE A 64 4.91 -2.46 -10.07
CA ILE A 64 4.73 -2.85 -11.47
C ILE A 64 4.13 -4.26 -11.56
N LEU A 65 4.66 -5.22 -10.80
CA LEU A 65 4.14 -6.58 -10.75
C LEU A 65 2.67 -6.59 -10.35
N TRP A 66 2.30 -5.89 -9.30
CA TRP A 66 0.91 -5.78 -8.85
C TRP A 66 0.02 -5.14 -9.91
N THR A 67 0.41 -3.97 -10.41
CA THR A 67 -0.39 -3.17 -11.35
C THR A 67 -0.73 -3.95 -12.62
N PHE A 68 0.26 -4.61 -13.19
CA PHE A 68 0.05 -5.36 -14.44
C PHE A 68 -0.65 -6.70 -14.22
N SER A 69 -0.51 -7.32 -13.05
CA SER A 69 -1.32 -8.47 -12.64
C SER A 69 -2.80 -8.08 -12.49
N ALA A 70 -3.09 -6.99 -11.80
CA ALA A 70 -4.43 -6.46 -11.64
C ALA A 70 -5.05 -6.01 -12.97
N ALA A 71 -4.28 -5.34 -13.85
CA ALA A 71 -4.72 -4.97 -15.18
C ALA A 71 -5.08 -6.19 -16.03
N TYR A 72 -4.28 -7.26 -15.95
CA TYR A 72 -4.60 -8.52 -16.64
C TYR A 72 -5.89 -9.15 -16.12
N LEU A 73 -6.11 -9.18 -14.82
CA LEU A 73 -7.36 -9.71 -14.24
C LEU A 73 -8.61 -8.96 -14.71
N VAL A 74 -8.49 -7.66 -14.96
CA VAL A 74 -9.61 -6.82 -15.41
C VAL A 74 -9.82 -6.88 -16.93
N TYR A 75 -8.73 -6.83 -17.71
CA TYR A 75 -8.81 -6.64 -19.16
C TYR A 75 -8.46 -7.86 -19.99
N HIS A 76 -7.84 -8.88 -19.39
CA HIS A 76 -7.42 -10.14 -20.02
C HIS A 76 -6.49 -9.94 -21.25
N ASP A 77 -5.76 -8.81 -21.31
CA ASP A 77 -4.76 -8.56 -22.35
C ASP A 77 -3.45 -9.28 -21.99
N PRO A 78 -2.96 -10.23 -22.81
CA PRO A 78 -1.73 -10.97 -22.54
C PRO A 78 -0.49 -10.08 -22.37
N ALA A 79 -0.45 -8.90 -22.98
CA ALA A 79 0.68 -7.97 -22.88
C ALA A 79 0.86 -7.45 -21.44
N TYR A 80 -0.23 -7.35 -20.66
CA TYR A 80 -0.15 -7.00 -19.25
C TYR A 80 0.49 -8.13 -18.45
N LEU A 81 0.09 -9.38 -18.68
CA LEU A 81 0.69 -10.52 -18.00
C LEU A 81 2.17 -10.70 -18.35
N GLU A 82 2.59 -10.45 -19.61
CA GLU A 82 3.99 -10.45 -20.02
C GLU A 82 4.80 -9.39 -19.27
N THR A 83 4.22 -8.19 -19.07
CA THR A 83 4.86 -7.11 -18.31
C THR A 83 4.96 -7.46 -16.81
N ALA A 84 3.92 -8.08 -16.24
CA ALA A 84 3.95 -8.62 -14.88
C ALA A 84 5.01 -9.71 -14.73
N ALA A 85 5.08 -10.68 -15.65
CA ALA A 85 6.07 -11.76 -15.66
C ALA A 85 7.51 -11.22 -15.67
N ARG A 86 7.77 -10.17 -16.45
CA ARG A 86 9.08 -9.49 -16.46
C ARG A 86 9.46 -8.95 -15.09
N ALA A 87 8.50 -8.32 -14.36
CA ALA A 87 8.75 -7.84 -13.00
C ALA A 87 8.97 -9.02 -12.03
N TYR A 88 8.16 -10.05 -12.10
CA TYR A 88 8.25 -11.27 -11.29
C TYR A 88 9.61 -11.96 -11.45
N GLU A 89 10.04 -12.20 -12.68
CA GLU A 89 11.34 -12.82 -12.98
C GLU A 89 12.51 -11.99 -12.43
N TYR A 90 12.43 -10.68 -12.54
CA TYR A 90 13.48 -9.81 -12.02
C TYR A 90 13.50 -9.76 -10.49
N ILE A 91 12.36 -9.74 -9.82
CA ILE A 91 12.27 -9.82 -8.36
C ILE A 91 12.86 -11.14 -7.86
N THR A 92 12.41 -12.25 -8.41
CA THR A 92 12.85 -13.59 -7.97
C THR A 92 14.30 -13.90 -8.33
N GLY A 93 14.78 -13.36 -9.44
CA GLY A 93 16.15 -13.58 -9.92
C GLY A 93 17.21 -12.70 -9.26
N HIS A 94 16.86 -11.47 -8.87
CA HIS A 94 17.83 -10.46 -8.45
C HIS A 94 17.55 -9.85 -7.07
N PHE A 95 16.28 -9.54 -6.74
CA PHE A 95 15.95 -8.91 -5.46
C PHE A 95 15.84 -9.89 -4.28
N THR A 96 15.52 -11.16 -4.53
CA THR A 96 15.40 -12.16 -3.46
C THR A 96 16.77 -12.49 -2.86
N ASP A 97 16.93 -12.25 -1.56
CA ASP A 97 18.11 -12.68 -0.82
C ASP A 97 17.99 -14.16 -0.43
N ARG A 98 18.66 -15.02 -1.17
CA ARG A 98 18.57 -16.47 -0.98
C ARG A 98 19.40 -16.98 0.21
N GLU A 99 20.28 -16.15 0.77
CA GLU A 99 21.14 -16.50 1.89
C GLU A 99 20.48 -16.13 3.23
N SER A 100 20.02 -14.88 3.35
CA SER A 100 19.44 -14.35 4.60
C SER A 100 17.92 -14.25 4.59
N GLY A 101 17.25 -14.59 3.49
CA GLY A 101 15.81 -14.38 3.33
C GLY A 101 15.44 -12.94 2.99
N GLY A 102 14.16 -12.68 2.80
CA GLY A 102 13.64 -11.37 2.42
C GLY A 102 14.06 -10.91 1.02
N VAL A 103 14.01 -9.59 0.83
CA VAL A 103 14.44 -8.94 -0.41
C VAL A 103 15.44 -7.83 -0.13
N TYR A 104 16.30 -7.53 -1.09
CA TYR A 104 17.17 -6.36 -1.06
C TYR A 104 16.35 -5.09 -1.32
N TRP A 105 16.71 -3.99 -0.64
CA TRP A 105 16.06 -2.70 -0.85
C TRP A 105 16.38 -2.11 -2.23
N GLU A 106 17.65 -2.22 -2.65
CA GLU A 106 18.13 -1.58 -3.86
C GLU A 106 19.22 -2.42 -4.53
N LEU A 107 19.16 -2.48 -5.86
CA LEU A 107 20.18 -3.07 -6.72
C LEU A 107 20.81 -2.00 -7.59
N ASN A 108 22.05 -2.19 -8.03
CA ASN A 108 22.57 -1.37 -9.12
C ASN A 108 21.87 -1.73 -10.46
N TYR A 109 22.13 -0.95 -11.47
CA TYR A 109 21.50 -1.13 -12.79
C TYR A 109 21.74 -2.51 -13.42
N ARG A 110 22.82 -3.23 -13.01
CA ARG A 110 23.15 -4.59 -13.50
C ARG A 110 22.53 -5.70 -12.67
N GLY A 111 21.76 -5.37 -11.63
CA GLY A 111 21.11 -6.35 -10.77
C GLY A 111 21.94 -6.85 -9.60
N ALA A 112 23.09 -6.25 -9.28
CA ALA A 112 23.85 -6.58 -8.07
C ALA A 112 23.35 -5.76 -6.87
N PRO A 113 23.26 -6.37 -5.65
CA PRO A 113 22.81 -5.70 -4.44
C PRO A 113 23.65 -4.48 -4.07
N VAL A 114 23.00 -3.38 -3.69
CA VAL A 114 23.62 -2.13 -3.21
C VAL A 114 23.21 -1.87 -1.78
N THR A 115 21.91 -1.80 -1.53
CA THR A 115 21.34 -1.64 -0.21
C THR A 115 20.62 -2.92 0.19
N MET A 116 21.20 -3.66 1.13
CA MET A 116 20.77 -5.03 1.47
C MET A 116 19.88 -5.10 2.71
N ARG A 117 19.62 -3.97 3.40
CA ARG A 117 18.76 -3.92 4.58
C ARG A 117 17.36 -4.46 4.29
N LYS A 118 16.73 -5.05 5.27
CA LYS A 118 15.36 -5.55 5.23
C LYS A 118 14.42 -4.43 5.65
N GLN A 119 13.90 -3.71 4.67
CA GLN A 119 12.87 -2.71 4.89
C GLN A 119 11.52 -3.42 4.88
N VAL A 120 10.80 -3.44 6.01
CA VAL A 120 9.55 -4.21 6.16
C VAL A 120 8.47 -3.71 5.21
N TYR A 121 8.44 -2.41 4.93
CA TYR A 121 7.66 -1.81 3.87
C TYR A 121 7.84 -2.52 2.50
N ALA A 122 9.09 -2.81 2.12
CA ALA A 122 9.38 -3.50 0.87
C ALA A 122 8.97 -4.96 0.87
N LEU A 123 9.11 -5.64 2.02
CA LEU A 123 8.63 -7.02 2.19
C LEU A 123 7.12 -7.07 2.01
N ALA A 124 6.38 -6.14 2.62
CA ALA A 124 4.93 -6.02 2.49
C ALA A 124 4.49 -5.80 1.03
N PHE A 125 5.10 -4.84 0.31
CA PHE A 125 4.82 -4.66 -1.11
C PHE A 125 5.14 -5.88 -1.97
N THR A 126 6.18 -6.62 -1.60
CA THR A 126 6.52 -7.86 -2.32
C THR A 126 5.47 -8.94 -2.08
N ILE A 127 4.99 -9.12 -0.84
CA ILE A 127 3.88 -10.04 -0.52
C ILE A 127 2.64 -9.67 -1.35
N TYR A 128 2.26 -8.40 -1.33
CA TYR A 128 1.10 -7.87 -2.04
C TYR A 128 1.16 -8.17 -3.54
N ALA A 129 2.30 -7.87 -4.16
CA ALA A 129 2.52 -8.07 -5.57
C ALA A 129 2.59 -9.55 -5.98
N MET A 130 3.27 -10.40 -5.20
CA MET A 130 3.37 -11.84 -5.45
C MET A 130 2.01 -12.52 -5.34
N THR A 131 1.18 -12.07 -4.40
CA THR A 131 -0.19 -12.58 -4.20
C THR A 131 -1.06 -12.27 -5.41
N GLU A 132 -1.01 -11.02 -5.92
CA GLU A 132 -1.80 -10.62 -7.08
C GLU A 132 -1.34 -11.32 -8.37
N TYR A 133 -0.03 -11.52 -8.52
CA TYR A 133 0.52 -12.27 -9.65
C TYR A 133 0.08 -13.74 -9.63
N TRP A 134 0.09 -14.38 -8.45
CA TRP A 134 -0.49 -15.73 -8.31
C TRP A 134 -1.97 -15.74 -8.70
N HIS A 135 -2.73 -14.75 -8.28
CA HIS A 135 -4.15 -14.62 -8.64
C HIS A 135 -4.34 -14.49 -10.15
N ALA A 136 -3.47 -13.74 -10.83
CA ALA A 136 -3.53 -13.51 -12.27
C ALA A 136 -3.19 -14.76 -13.11
N CYS A 137 -2.22 -15.58 -12.70
CA CYS A 137 -1.69 -16.66 -13.55
C CYS A 137 -1.56 -18.03 -12.88
N GLY A 138 -1.78 -18.12 -11.57
CA GLY A 138 -1.67 -19.37 -10.80
C GLY A 138 -0.22 -19.82 -10.53
N GLU A 139 0.78 -18.92 -10.65
CA GLU A 139 2.19 -19.24 -10.40
C GLU A 139 2.42 -19.60 -8.93
N LYS A 140 2.63 -20.88 -8.66
CA LYS A 140 2.70 -21.44 -7.30
C LYS A 140 3.88 -20.89 -6.50
N GLU A 141 5.01 -20.63 -7.15
CA GLU A 141 6.20 -20.10 -6.48
C GLU A 141 6.01 -18.64 -6.05
N ALA A 142 5.16 -17.88 -6.73
CA ALA A 142 4.78 -16.53 -6.30
C ALA A 142 4.03 -16.58 -4.96
N LEU A 143 3.01 -17.45 -4.83
CA LEU A 143 2.30 -17.62 -3.56
C LEU A 143 3.22 -18.17 -2.46
N ALA A 144 4.08 -19.14 -2.79
CA ALA A 144 5.04 -19.69 -1.83
C ALA A 144 6.01 -18.60 -1.33
N SER A 145 6.43 -17.68 -2.21
CA SER A 145 7.27 -16.54 -1.86
C SER A 145 6.53 -15.55 -0.95
N ALA A 146 5.26 -15.25 -1.23
CA ALA A 146 4.44 -14.38 -0.37
C ALA A 146 4.27 -14.97 1.04
N VAL A 147 3.98 -16.27 1.15
CA VAL A 147 3.84 -16.99 2.44
C VAL A 147 5.17 -17.01 3.21
N ARG A 148 6.28 -17.21 2.53
CA ARG A 148 7.63 -17.18 3.16
C ARG A 148 7.93 -15.79 3.72
N LEU A 149 7.73 -14.72 2.93
CA LEU A 149 7.95 -13.34 3.36
C LEU A 149 7.05 -12.95 4.53
N PHE A 150 5.79 -13.41 4.55
CA PHE A 150 4.92 -13.28 5.72
C PHE A 150 5.55 -13.91 6.96
N GLY A 151 6.05 -15.15 6.85
CA GLY A 151 6.72 -15.82 7.96
C GLY A 151 7.96 -15.06 8.46
N GLU A 152 8.75 -14.50 7.56
CA GLU A 152 9.95 -13.70 7.90
C GLU A 152 9.60 -12.38 8.61
N ILE A 153 8.53 -11.67 8.19
CA ILE A 153 8.04 -10.48 8.90
C ILE A 153 7.60 -10.85 10.32
N GLU A 154 6.81 -11.93 10.49
CA GLU A 154 6.32 -12.38 11.81
C GLU A 154 7.46 -12.87 12.72
N GLU A 155 8.50 -13.44 12.16
CA GLU A 155 9.65 -13.94 12.91
C GLU A 155 10.57 -12.83 13.38
N HIS A 156 10.91 -11.87 12.49
CA HIS A 156 11.99 -10.94 12.70
C HIS A 156 11.55 -9.50 12.98
N ALA A 157 10.42 -9.06 12.44
CA ALA A 157 9.99 -7.67 12.56
C ALA A 157 8.90 -7.43 13.62
N LEU A 158 8.15 -8.46 14.03
CA LEU A 158 7.14 -8.34 15.08
C LEU A 158 7.80 -8.09 16.44
N ASP A 159 7.53 -6.93 17.05
CA ASP A 159 7.89 -6.65 18.45
C ASP A 159 6.96 -7.44 19.38
N ARG A 160 7.44 -8.58 19.90
CA ARG A 160 6.64 -9.47 20.74
C ARG A 160 6.41 -8.95 22.16
N GLU A 161 7.18 -7.95 22.61
CA GLU A 161 7.05 -7.38 23.96
C GLU A 161 6.02 -6.24 23.99
N ARG A 162 6.06 -5.37 22.97
CA ARG A 162 5.27 -4.14 22.94
C ARG A 162 4.23 -4.12 21.82
N ASN A 163 4.21 -5.16 20.99
CA ASN A 163 3.41 -5.27 19.77
C ASN A 163 3.82 -4.24 18.66
N GLY A 164 3.34 -4.48 17.45
CA GLY A 164 3.69 -3.71 16.27
C GLY A 164 4.95 -4.22 15.58
N TYR A 165 5.29 -3.61 14.46
CA TYR A 165 6.37 -4.07 13.58
C TYR A 165 7.49 -3.03 13.49
N ILE A 166 8.73 -3.52 13.50
CA ILE A 166 9.92 -2.69 13.34
C ILE A 166 10.07 -2.30 11.86
N GLU A 167 10.43 -1.04 11.61
CA GLU A 167 10.50 -0.43 10.28
C GLU A 167 11.56 -1.08 9.38
N ALA A 168 12.77 -1.32 9.92
CA ALA A 168 13.89 -1.88 9.16
C ALA A 168 14.87 -2.64 10.05
N LEU A 169 15.54 -3.61 9.42
CA LEU A 169 16.57 -4.46 10.02
C LEU A 169 17.77 -4.56 9.06
N SER A 170 18.93 -5.03 9.55
CA SER A 170 20.08 -5.34 8.70
C SER A 170 19.76 -6.49 7.73
N ARG A 171 20.70 -6.82 6.85
CA ARG A 171 20.59 -8.00 5.98
C ARG A 171 20.37 -9.28 6.78
N GLU A 172 21.02 -9.38 7.93
CA GLU A 172 21.02 -10.53 8.85
C GLU A 172 19.91 -10.45 9.89
N TRP A 173 18.93 -9.54 9.71
CA TRP A 173 17.79 -9.31 10.60
C TRP A 173 18.13 -8.72 11.97
N GLU A 174 19.29 -8.09 12.10
CA GLU A 174 19.71 -7.40 13.32
C GLU A 174 19.22 -5.95 13.35
N PRO A 175 19.04 -5.34 14.53
CA PRO A 175 18.67 -3.94 14.65
C PRO A 175 19.63 -2.99 13.93
N VAL A 176 19.10 -1.93 13.31
CA VAL A 176 19.89 -0.86 12.68
C VAL A 176 19.57 0.49 13.31
N GLU A 177 20.51 1.44 13.25
CA GLU A 177 20.33 2.79 13.81
C GLU A 177 19.41 3.67 12.96
N ASP A 178 19.56 3.62 11.63
CA ASP A 178 18.73 4.38 10.70
C ASP A 178 17.73 3.45 10.03
N VAL A 179 16.45 3.56 10.47
CA VAL A 179 15.34 2.74 9.98
C VAL A 179 14.51 3.45 8.91
N ARG A 180 14.77 4.73 8.60
CA ARG A 180 13.93 5.56 7.72
C ARG A 180 13.75 4.97 6.31
N LEU A 181 12.57 5.14 5.76
CA LEU A 181 12.30 4.90 4.32
C LEU A 181 12.97 5.98 3.46
N SER A 182 12.90 7.24 3.91
CA SER A 182 13.51 8.37 3.23
C SER A 182 14.19 9.33 4.21
N VAL A 183 15.05 10.20 3.71
CA VAL A 183 15.73 11.23 4.54
C VAL A 183 14.77 12.28 5.12
N LYS A 184 13.54 12.34 4.63
CA LYS A 184 12.49 13.26 5.11
C LYS A 184 11.73 12.70 6.31
N ASP A 185 11.75 11.38 6.51
CA ASP A 185 11.00 10.73 7.58
C ASP A 185 11.68 10.90 8.94
N ALA A 186 10.89 10.87 10.00
CA ALA A 186 11.41 10.72 11.34
C ALA A 186 12.07 9.34 11.49
N ASN A 187 13.21 9.30 12.20
CA ASN A 187 13.91 8.04 12.45
C ASN A 187 13.30 7.32 13.64
N GLU A 188 12.10 6.79 13.43
CA GLU A 188 11.32 6.10 14.46
C GLU A 188 11.08 4.65 14.08
N ARG A 189 11.07 3.79 15.08
CA ARG A 189 11.06 2.33 14.86
C ARG A 189 9.70 1.77 14.46
N LYS A 190 8.59 2.45 14.83
CA LYS A 190 7.23 2.05 14.47
C LYS A 190 6.56 3.18 13.69
N THR A 191 6.28 2.94 12.42
CA THR A 191 5.64 3.92 11.55
C THR A 191 4.26 3.45 11.11
N MET A 192 3.31 4.36 11.03
CA MET A 192 1.98 4.09 10.50
C MET A 192 2.08 3.57 9.07
N ASN A 193 2.94 4.16 8.23
CA ASN A 193 3.06 3.84 6.81
C ASN A 193 3.46 2.37 6.58
N THR A 194 4.48 1.86 7.26
CA THR A 194 4.86 0.45 7.14
C THR A 194 3.76 -0.48 7.66
N HIS A 195 3.10 -0.13 8.77
CA HIS A 195 1.98 -0.94 9.26
C HIS A 195 0.79 -0.95 8.28
N LEU A 196 0.53 0.16 7.59
CA LEU A 196 -0.55 0.25 6.60
C LEU A 196 -0.32 -0.72 5.43
N HIS A 197 0.91 -0.80 4.95
CA HIS A 197 1.23 -1.73 3.86
C HIS A 197 1.37 -3.19 4.31
N ILE A 198 1.68 -3.45 5.60
CA ILE A 198 1.52 -4.79 6.17
C ILE A 198 0.03 -5.18 6.20
N LEU A 199 -0.85 -4.28 6.63
CA LEU A 199 -2.31 -4.49 6.62
C LEU A 199 -2.79 -4.85 5.21
N GLU A 200 -2.41 -4.07 4.20
CA GLU A 200 -2.74 -4.29 2.79
C GLU A 200 -2.24 -5.65 2.28
N ALA A 201 -0.97 -5.96 2.54
CA ALA A 201 -0.34 -7.21 2.13
C ALA A 201 -0.97 -8.44 2.79
N TYR A 202 -1.23 -8.38 4.10
CA TYR A 202 -1.85 -9.49 4.84
C TYR A 202 -3.31 -9.68 4.46
N THR A 203 -4.03 -8.60 4.16
CA THR A 203 -5.39 -8.65 3.64
C THR A 203 -5.44 -9.38 2.29
N SER A 204 -4.56 -8.99 1.36
CA SER A 204 -4.46 -9.62 0.05
C SER A 204 -4.08 -11.12 0.18
N LEU A 205 -3.05 -11.42 0.96
CA LEU A 205 -2.59 -12.80 1.16
C LEU A 205 -3.67 -13.66 1.85
N PHE A 206 -4.40 -13.12 2.83
CA PHE A 206 -5.44 -13.87 3.54
C PHE A 206 -6.65 -14.21 2.65
N ARG A 207 -6.90 -13.50 1.55
CA ARG A 207 -7.94 -13.87 0.58
C ARG A 207 -7.67 -15.22 -0.07
N VAL A 208 -6.42 -15.55 -0.28
CA VAL A 208 -5.97 -16.72 -1.04
C VAL A 208 -5.31 -17.79 -0.19
N HIS A 209 -4.83 -17.44 1.01
CA HIS A 209 -4.14 -18.34 1.93
C HIS A 209 -4.70 -18.20 3.34
N ARG A 210 -5.70 -19.05 3.69
CA ARG A 210 -6.44 -19.02 4.96
C ARG A 210 -5.68 -19.71 6.11
N ASP A 211 -4.44 -19.27 6.37
CA ASP A 211 -3.62 -19.77 7.49
C ASP A 211 -4.08 -19.14 8.81
N PRO A 212 -4.22 -19.90 9.92
CA PRO A 212 -4.61 -19.36 11.22
C PRO A 212 -3.66 -18.28 11.77
N ARG A 213 -2.34 -18.41 11.58
CA ARG A 213 -1.36 -17.40 12.02
C ARG A 213 -1.52 -16.09 11.26
N LEU A 214 -1.76 -16.18 9.93
CA LEU A 214 -2.04 -15.00 9.12
C LEU A 214 -3.36 -14.34 9.53
N ARG A 215 -4.37 -15.13 9.92
CA ARG A 215 -5.62 -14.60 10.49
C ARG A 215 -5.37 -13.82 11.78
N GLU A 216 -4.58 -14.38 12.70
CA GLU A 216 -4.23 -13.73 13.96
C GLU A 216 -3.42 -12.45 13.72
N ALA A 217 -2.44 -12.48 12.81
CA ALA A 217 -1.66 -11.31 12.43
C ALA A 217 -2.51 -10.21 11.79
N LEU A 218 -3.48 -10.57 10.93
CA LEU A 218 -4.42 -9.62 10.32
C LEU A 218 -5.36 -9.01 11.36
N ASP A 219 -5.92 -9.78 12.29
CA ASP A 219 -6.73 -9.26 13.40
C ASP A 219 -5.90 -8.31 14.28
N ASN A 220 -4.67 -8.69 14.60
CA ASN A 220 -3.77 -7.88 15.40
C ASN A 220 -3.48 -6.52 14.75
N ILE A 221 -3.13 -6.49 13.45
CA ILE A 221 -2.79 -5.22 12.80
C ILE A 221 -4.02 -4.32 12.60
N ILE A 222 -5.21 -4.87 12.37
CA ILE A 222 -6.47 -4.09 12.37
C ILE A 222 -6.67 -3.43 13.74
N ARG A 223 -6.45 -4.16 14.85
CA ARG A 223 -6.56 -3.60 16.21
C ARG A 223 -5.50 -2.55 16.48
N LEU A 224 -4.28 -2.71 16.01
CA LEU A 224 -3.24 -1.66 16.10
C LEU A 224 -3.70 -0.36 15.43
N PHE A 225 -4.37 -0.43 14.27
CA PHE A 225 -4.94 0.76 13.65
C PHE A 225 -6.05 1.37 14.49
N THR A 226 -7.00 0.58 14.94
CA THR A 226 -8.16 1.08 15.69
C THR A 226 -7.81 1.60 17.09
N GLU A 227 -6.73 1.12 17.72
CA GLU A 227 -6.35 1.43 19.11
C GLU A 227 -5.16 2.38 19.24
N ARG A 228 -4.21 2.40 18.25
CA ARG A 228 -2.95 3.14 18.33
C ARG A 228 -2.80 4.21 17.27
N PHE A 229 -2.95 3.83 15.99
CA PHE A 229 -2.69 4.74 14.89
C PHE A 229 -3.79 5.76 14.65
N ILE A 230 -5.06 5.40 14.84
CA ILE A 230 -6.17 6.32 14.63
C ILE A 230 -6.48 7.09 15.91
N ASP A 231 -6.38 8.41 15.86
CA ASP A 231 -6.82 9.28 16.93
C ASP A 231 -8.35 9.36 16.94
N ARG A 232 -8.98 8.86 18.01
CA ARG A 232 -10.44 8.80 18.13
C ARG A 232 -11.12 10.15 18.40
N GLU A 233 -10.37 11.20 18.71
CA GLU A 233 -10.89 12.55 18.91
C GLU A 233 -10.89 13.33 17.59
N THR A 234 -9.80 13.21 16.82
CA THR A 234 -9.61 13.96 15.58
C THR A 234 -9.94 13.16 14.32
N TRP A 235 -9.90 11.82 14.38
CA TRP A 235 -10.03 10.84 13.29
C TRP A 235 -8.92 10.93 12.24
N HIS A 236 -7.79 11.56 12.59
CA HIS A 236 -6.56 11.56 11.80
C HIS A 236 -5.61 10.46 12.27
N LEU A 237 -4.68 10.09 11.42
CA LEU A 237 -3.62 9.13 11.75
C LEU A 237 -2.51 9.79 12.57
N ARG A 238 -1.98 9.05 13.53
CA ARG A 238 -0.71 9.29 14.21
C ARG A 238 0.37 8.53 13.47
N LEU A 239 1.43 9.20 13.03
CA LEU A 239 2.29 8.67 11.97
C LEU A 239 3.55 7.95 12.45
N PHE A 240 4.20 8.46 13.51
CA PHE A 240 5.48 7.96 14.00
C PHE A 240 5.46 7.69 15.49
N PHE A 241 6.04 6.58 15.91
CA PHE A 241 6.12 6.18 17.32
C PHE A 241 7.48 5.58 17.64
N ASP A 242 7.94 5.81 18.88
CA ASP A 242 9.05 5.05 19.43
C ASP A 242 8.64 3.61 19.80
N ASP A 243 9.59 2.83 20.37
CA ASP A 243 9.33 1.44 20.76
C ASP A 243 8.19 1.31 21.77
N ASP A 244 8.02 2.29 22.67
CA ASP A 244 7.03 2.28 23.75
C ASP A 244 5.67 2.90 23.35
N TRP A 245 5.45 3.13 22.05
CA TRP A 245 4.26 3.76 21.50
C TRP A 245 4.04 5.22 21.93
N ASN A 246 5.10 5.95 22.29
CA ASN A 246 5.02 7.39 22.44
C ASN A 246 4.97 8.05 21.05
N LEU A 247 3.99 8.93 20.86
CA LEU A 247 3.82 9.66 19.59
C LEU A 247 5.00 10.60 19.34
N ARG A 248 5.53 10.56 18.11
CA ARG A 248 6.70 11.32 17.64
C ARG A 248 6.41 12.20 16.43
N SER A 249 5.13 12.39 16.08
CA SER A 249 4.68 13.26 14.98
C SER A 249 3.57 14.19 15.45
N ASP A 250 3.49 15.36 14.84
CA ASP A 250 2.49 16.38 15.13
C ASP A 250 1.83 16.95 13.87
N PHE A 251 1.90 16.23 12.75
CA PHE A 251 1.32 16.64 11.49
C PHE A 251 0.32 15.60 10.94
N ILE A 252 -0.56 16.08 10.07
CA ILE A 252 -1.61 15.31 9.41
C ILE A 252 -1.17 15.04 7.98
N SER A 253 -1.26 13.78 7.53
CA SER A 253 -1.09 13.38 6.14
C SER A 253 -2.45 12.99 5.56
N PHE A 254 -3.04 13.88 4.77
CA PHE A 254 -4.38 13.65 4.23
C PHE A 254 -4.44 12.47 3.25
N GLY A 255 -3.34 12.22 2.52
CA GLY A 255 -3.23 11.07 1.65
C GLY A 255 -3.34 9.76 2.42
N HIS A 256 -2.56 9.61 3.50
CA HIS A 256 -2.59 8.40 4.31
C HIS A 256 -3.91 8.23 5.09
N ASP A 257 -4.52 9.33 5.56
CA ASP A 257 -5.83 9.25 6.21
C ASP A 257 -6.88 8.61 5.30
N ILE A 258 -6.99 9.09 4.06
CA ILE A 258 -7.99 8.57 3.14
C ILE A 258 -7.63 7.16 2.64
N GLU A 259 -6.35 6.85 2.45
CA GLU A 259 -5.86 5.51 2.12
C GLU A 259 -6.19 4.50 3.23
N CYS A 260 -5.87 4.83 4.49
CA CYS A 260 -6.20 3.97 5.63
C CYS A 260 -7.70 3.73 5.75
N SER A 261 -8.54 4.71 5.44
CA SER A 261 -9.99 4.59 5.59
C SER A 261 -10.56 3.41 4.80
N TRP A 262 -10.14 3.21 3.56
CA TRP A 262 -10.65 2.11 2.75
C TRP A 262 -9.90 0.80 2.95
N LEU A 263 -8.58 0.85 3.21
CA LEU A 263 -7.79 -0.36 3.49
C LEU A 263 -8.24 -1.04 4.78
N LEU A 264 -8.58 -0.26 5.81
CA LEU A 264 -9.07 -0.80 7.08
C LEU A 264 -10.44 -1.47 6.94
N ASP A 265 -11.36 -0.85 6.21
CA ASP A 265 -12.68 -1.39 5.92
C ASP A 265 -12.58 -2.71 5.11
N GLU A 266 -11.73 -2.71 4.08
CA GLU A 266 -11.45 -3.89 3.28
C GLU A 266 -10.85 -5.04 4.10
N ALA A 267 -9.87 -4.75 4.96
CA ALA A 267 -9.22 -5.74 5.81
C ALA A 267 -10.19 -6.40 6.78
N ALA A 268 -11.05 -5.62 7.42
CA ALA A 268 -12.07 -6.11 8.34
C ALA A 268 -13.09 -7.01 7.62
N GLY A 269 -13.53 -6.62 6.42
CA GLY A 269 -14.41 -7.44 5.58
C GLY A 269 -13.78 -8.77 5.17
N VAL A 270 -12.49 -8.77 4.80
CA VAL A 270 -11.75 -9.98 4.43
C VAL A 270 -11.52 -10.90 5.62
N LEU A 271 -11.28 -10.35 6.81
CA LEU A 271 -11.15 -11.10 8.06
C LEU A 271 -12.46 -11.83 8.42
N GLY A 272 -13.62 -11.20 8.12
CA GLY A 272 -14.94 -11.77 8.31
C GLY A 272 -15.35 -11.83 9.79
N ASN A 273 -14.92 -10.86 10.60
CA ASN A 273 -15.41 -10.64 11.96
C ASN A 273 -16.42 -9.47 11.92
N ARG A 274 -17.70 -9.79 12.05
CA ARG A 274 -18.81 -8.83 11.86
C ARG A 274 -18.71 -7.61 12.79
N GLU A 275 -18.36 -7.80 14.06
CA GLU A 275 -18.26 -6.69 15.01
C GLU A 275 -17.12 -5.72 14.61
N LEU A 276 -15.97 -6.28 14.24
CA LEU A 276 -14.81 -5.51 13.80
C LEU A 276 -15.07 -4.82 12.45
N GLU A 277 -15.77 -5.49 11.53
CA GLU A 277 -16.20 -4.92 10.24
C GLU A 277 -17.13 -3.71 10.45
N GLU A 278 -18.10 -3.83 11.37
CA GLU A 278 -18.98 -2.71 11.72
C GLU A 278 -18.24 -1.54 12.36
N GLU A 279 -17.26 -1.82 13.20
CA GLU A 279 -16.41 -0.79 13.82
C GLU A 279 -15.55 -0.10 12.75
N CYS A 280 -14.80 -0.87 11.95
CA CYS A 280 -13.92 -0.33 10.91
C CYS A 280 -14.65 0.49 9.87
N GLY A 281 -15.83 0.05 9.42
CA GLY A 281 -16.64 0.84 8.50
C GLY A 281 -17.11 2.18 9.09
N ARG A 282 -17.47 2.22 10.40
CA ARG A 282 -17.78 3.51 11.06
C ARG A 282 -16.54 4.42 11.12
N ILE A 283 -15.37 3.86 11.42
CA ILE A 283 -14.10 4.59 11.44
C ILE A 283 -13.79 5.14 10.05
N ALA A 284 -13.85 4.32 9.02
CA ALA A 284 -13.60 4.69 7.64
C ALA A 284 -14.41 5.91 7.20
N VAL A 285 -15.72 5.93 7.55
CA VAL A 285 -16.59 7.08 7.26
C VAL A 285 -16.15 8.33 8.03
N GLN A 286 -15.75 8.22 9.30
CA GLN A 286 -15.28 9.38 10.07
C GLN A 286 -13.96 9.92 9.52
N MET A 287 -13.00 9.05 9.20
CA MET A 287 -11.74 9.44 8.57
C MET A 287 -11.98 10.15 7.23
N ALA A 288 -12.82 9.59 6.35
CA ALA A 288 -13.17 10.23 5.09
C ALA A 288 -13.83 11.62 5.31
N ARG A 289 -14.66 11.78 6.34
CA ARG A 289 -15.30 13.08 6.67
C ARG A 289 -14.30 14.14 7.10
N VAL A 290 -13.37 13.82 8.00
CA VAL A 290 -12.39 14.82 8.47
C VAL A 290 -11.38 15.14 7.38
N ASN A 291 -11.09 14.18 6.50
CA ASN A 291 -10.20 14.34 5.35
C ASN A 291 -10.68 15.42 4.35
N PHE A 292 -11.99 15.70 4.27
CA PHE A 292 -12.51 16.83 3.47
C PHE A 292 -11.93 18.20 3.84
N ARG A 293 -11.36 18.36 5.03
CA ARG A 293 -10.68 19.60 5.41
C ARG A 293 -9.43 19.88 4.58
N GLY A 294 -8.79 18.80 4.07
CA GLY A 294 -7.66 18.90 3.15
C GLY A 294 -8.05 19.00 1.67
N LEU A 295 -9.35 18.89 1.34
CA LEU A 295 -9.81 18.91 -0.04
C LEU A 295 -10.09 20.32 -0.52
N ASP A 296 -9.29 20.78 -1.48
CA ASP A 296 -9.58 21.94 -2.31
C ASP A 296 -10.40 21.47 -3.51
N HIS A 297 -11.62 21.97 -3.65
CA HIS A 297 -12.57 21.53 -4.69
C HIS A 297 -12.12 21.85 -6.13
N GLU A 298 -11.20 22.79 -6.31
CA GLU A 298 -10.67 23.14 -7.63
C GLU A 298 -9.35 22.41 -7.96
N HIS A 299 -8.56 22.09 -6.93
CA HIS A 299 -7.19 21.64 -7.11
C HIS A 299 -6.89 20.26 -6.50
N GLY A 300 -7.84 19.65 -5.78
CA GLY A 300 -7.70 18.32 -5.16
C GLY A 300 -7.17 18.34 -3.73
N LEU A 301 -6.70 17.19 -3.26
CA LEU A 301 -6.27 16.99 -1.87
C LEU A 301 -4.89 17.58 -1.64
N ILE A 302 -4.72 18.41 -0.58
CA ILE A 302 -3.41 18.91 -0.13
C ILE A 302 -2.61 17.78 0.51
N TYR A 303 -1.29 17.95 0.56
CA TYR A 303 -0.39 16.90 1.02
C TYR A 303 -0.43 16.73 2.54
N GLU A 304 -0.04 17.77 3.29
CA GLU A 304 0.13 17.72 4.74
C GLU A 304 -0.37 18.99 5.44
N PHE A 305 -0.70 18.87 6.72
CA PHE A 305 -1.02 20.00 7.58
C PHE A 305 -0.28 19.88 8.92
N PHE A 306 0.33 20.96 9.35
CA PHE A 306 1.09 21.10 10.60
C PHE A 306 0.30 21.94 11.59
N PRO A 307 -0.49 21.36 12.50
CA PRO A 307 -1.38 22.11 13.40
C PRO A 307 -0.64 23.07 14.31
N GLY A 308 0.51 22.66 14.87
CA GLY A 308 1.33 23.49 15.74
C GLY A 308 1.87 24.76 15.10
N GLU A 309 2.06 24.74 13.78
CA GLU A 309 2.55 25.87 12.99
C GLU A 309 1.42 26.60 12.23
N ASN A 310 0.22 26.05 12.24
CA ASN A 310 -0.90 26.44 11.38
C ASN A 310 -0.48 26.57 9.90
N ARG A 311 0.34 25.63 9.41
CA ARG A 311 0.92 25.60 8.06
C ARG A 311 0.41 24.40 7.29
N ALA A 312 0.07 24.62 6.03
CA ALA A 312 -0.26 23.56 5.08
C ALA A 312 0.88 23.38 4.05
N ASP A 313 1.22 22.14 3.75
CA ASP A 313 1.90 21.80 2.51
C ASP A 313 0.83 21.58 1.44
N THR A 314 0.79 22.51 0.50
CA THR A 314 -0.26 22.55 -0.54
C THR A 314 0.15 21.87 -1.84
N ASP A 315 1.26 21.13 -1.84
CA ASP A 315 1.65 20.30 -2.98
C ASP A 315 0.55 19.27 -3.30
N ARG A 316 0.42 18.94 -4.58
CA ARG A 316 -0.57 17.99 -5.09
C ARG A 316 0.13 16.74 -5.62
N HIS A 317 0.55 15.89 -4.69
CA HIS A 317 1.11 14.60 -5.07
C HIS A 317 0.04 13.71 -5.74
N TRP A 318 0.43 12.94 -6.74
CA TRP A 318 -0.49 12.12 -7.54
C TRP A 318 -1.17 11.02 -6.72
N TRP A 319 -0.43 10.38 -5.80
CA TRP A 319 -0.95 9.26 -5.03
C TRP A 319 -2.08 9.64 -4.05
N PRO A 320 -2.05 10.78 -3.31
CA PRO A 320 -3.17 11.18 -2.49
C PRO A 320 -4.45 11.46 -3.31
N GLN A 321 -4.30 11.93 -4.56
CA GLN A 321 -5.45 12.13 -5.45
C GLN A 321 -6.08 10.80 -5.85
N ALA A 322 -5.26 9.77 -6.15
CA ALA A 322 -5.74 8.43 -6.47
C ALA A 322 -6.43 7.78 -5.25
N GLU A 323 -5.79 7.86 -4.07
CA GLU A 323 -6.36 7.36 -2.81
C GLU A 323 -7.66 8.08 -2.43
N ALA A 324 -7.75 9.38 -2.64
CA ALA A 324 -8.97 10.14 -2.40
C ALA A 324 -10.15 9.64 -3.26
N MET A 325 -9.91 9.32 -4.53
CA MET A 325 -10.97 8.75 -5.39
C MET A 325 -11.48 7.41 -4.84
N VAL A 326 -10.59 6.52 -4.43
CA VAL A 326 -10.95 5.21 -3.87
C VAL A 326 -11.65 5.36 -2.53
N GLY A 327 -11.05 6.08 -1.58
CA GLY A 327 -11.53 6.18 -0.21
C GLY A 327 -12.87 6.93 -0.09
N TYR A 328 -13.07 8.02 -0.84
CA TYR A 328 -14.36 8.70 -0.84
C TYR A 328 -15.45 7.86 -1.50
N PHE A 329 -15.14 7.13 -2.57
CA PHE A 329 -16.09 6.22 -3.19
C PHE A 329 -16.49 5.08 -2.24
N ASN A 330 -15.52 4.50 -1.53
CA ASN A 330 -15.76 3.48 -0.51
C ASN A 330 -16.69 4.00 0.62
N ALA A 331 -16.38 5.17 1.18
CA ALA A 331 -17.18 5.77 2.26
C ALA A 331 -18.62 6.06 1.85
N VAL A 332 -18.86 6.52 0.60
CA VAL A 332 -20.21 6.72 0.05
C VAL A 332 -20.92 5.39 -0.12
N SER A 333 -20.25 4.37 -0.65
CA SER A 333 -20.82 3.04 -0.86
C SER A 333 -21.24 2.40 0.47
N TYR A 334 -20.39 2.49 1.50
CA TYR A 334 -20.69 1.99 2.84
C TYR A 334 -21.92 2.66 3.45
N THR A 335 -22.05 3.99 3.34
CA THR A 335 -23.19 4.73 3.90
C THR A 335 -24.49 4.45 3.16
N HIS A 336 -24.45 4.20 1.85
CA HIS A 336 -25.63 3.84 1.07
C HIS A 336 -26.12 2.42 1.32
N LEU A 337 -25.23 1.44 1.38
CA LEU A 337 -25.59 0.04 1.64
C LEU A 337 -26.27 -0.10 3.02
N ARG A 338 -25.71 0.51 4.06
CA ARG A 338 -26.32 0.45 5.40
C ARG A 338 -27.60 1.27 5.55
N ALA A 339 -27.82 2.31 4.78
CA ALA A 339 -29.12 2.99 4.75
C ALA A 339 -30.25 2.09 4.23
N HIS A 340 -29.91 1.11 3.38
CA HIS A 340 -30.87 0.09 2.92
C HIS A 340 -31.07 -1.04 3.92
N GLU A 341 -30.04 -1.46 4.65
CA GLU A 341 -30.14 -2.49 5.69
C GLU A 341 -31.02 -2.04 6.87
N THR A 342 -30.89 -0.78 7.31
CA THR A 342 -31.72 -0.22 8.39
C THR A 342 -33.22 -0.07 7.99
N VAL A 343 -33.54 -0.08 6.72
CA VAL A 343 -34.96 -0.07 6.23
C VAL A 343 -35.55 -1.48 6.18
N LEU A 344 -34.69 -2.51 5.98
CA LEU A 344 -35.15 -3.91 5.96
C LEU A 344 -35.38 -4.49 7.37
N ASP A 345 -34.73 -3.96 8.40
CA ASP A 345 -34.94 -4.36 9.80
C ASP A 345 -36.17 -3.68 10.44
N LEU A 346 -36.89 -2.82 9.71
CA LEU A 346 -38.09 -2.09 10.16
C LEU A 346 -39.38 -2.53 9.43
N VAL A 347 -39.34 -3.60 8.62
CA VAL A 347 -40.48 -4.24 7.96
C VAL A 347 -40.57 -5.70 8.41
#